data_a819e911eb980ba8dab6d93330956e57
#
_entry.id   a819e911eb980ba8dab6d93330956e57
#
_cell.length_a   1.000
_cell.length_b   1.000
_cell.length_c   1.000
_cell.angle_alpha   90.00
_cell.angle_beta   90.00
_cell.angle_gamma   90.00
#
_symmetry.space_group_name_H-M   'P 1'
#
loop_
_entity.id
_entity.type
_entity.pdbx_description
1 polymer ?
#
loop_
_entity_poly.entity_id
_entity_poly.type
_entity_poly.pdbx_seq_one_letter_code
_entity_poly.pdbx_strand_id
1 'polypeptide(L)'
;IDLGFNDSTSIIFFQLINHQIHIIDCYENSNEALPHYVQILKEKPYVYDKHYAPHDIDQTEFSSGKTRREVAYQLGIKFRIAPRLQLEDGIHAVKMILPRCKIDSDHCSKLLIALRHYHRKFNEKERVYKIKPVHDFSSHFCDALRCLATGLDENKITNKNLQRVAESSYQII
;
A
#
# COMPACT_ATOMS: atom_id res chain seq x y z
N ILE A 1 -3.60 -0.12 -0.72
CA ILE A 1 -4.61 -0.69 0.17
C ILE A 1 -4.32 -2.17 0.40
N ASP A 2 -4.53 -2.64 1.60
CA ASP A 2 -4.63 -4.06 1.96
C ASP A 2 -6.05 -4.33 2.45
N LEU A 3 -6.71 -5.37 1.90
CA LEU A 3 -8.14 -5.62 2.09
C LEU A 3 -8.37 -6.83 2.99
N GLY A 4 -8.87 -6.62 4.21
CA GLY A 4 -9.38 -7.65 5.11
C GLY A 4 -10.87 -7.44 5.42
N PHE A 5 -11.65 -8.51 5.63
CA PHE A 5 -13.02 -8.36 6.12
C PHE A 5 -13.07 -8.60 7.64
N ASN A 6 -12.63 -9.77 8.12
CA ASN A 6 -12.49 -10.04 9.55
C ASN A 6 -11.21 -9.43 10.14
N ASP A 7 -10.20 -9.20 9.30
CA ASP A 7 -8.99 -8.45 9.61
C ASP A 7 -9.16 -6.97 9.23
N SER A 8 -8.26 -6.12 9.69
CA SER A 8 -8.31 -4.70 9.34
C SER A 8 -7.98 -4.47 7.87
N THR A 9 -8.77 -3.66 7.19
CA THR A 9 -8.39 -3.04 5.93
C THR A 9 -7.55 -1.80 6.20
N SER A 10 -6.35 -1.76 5.61
CA SER A 10 -5.42 -0.64 5.77
C SER A 10 -5.19 0.09 4.44
N ILE A 11 -5.29 1.42 4.47
CA ILE A 11 -5.06 2.30 3.32
C ILE A 11 -3.91 3.24 3.64
N ILE A 12 -2.95 3.35 2.72
CA ILE A 12 -1.83 4.30 2.79
C ILE A 12 -1.99 5.29 1.63
N PHE A 13 -2.00 6.58 1.94
CA PHE A 13 -2.00 7.66 0.97
C PHE A 13 -0.60 8.22 0.82
N PHE A 14 -0.12 8.34 -0.40
CA PHE A 14 1.25 8.76 -0.64
C PHE A 14 1.39 9.65 -1.89
N GLN A 15 2.45 10.41 -1.91
CA GLN A 15 2.88 11.23 -3.04
C GLN A 15 4.32 10.87 -3.43
N LEU A 16 4.62 10.95 -4.71
CA LEU A 16 5.99 10.79 -5.23
C LEU A 16 6.52 12.17 -5.58
N ILE A 17 7.52 12.63 -4.83
CA ILE A 17 8.14 13.96 -5.00
C ILE A 17 9.65 13.77 -5.07
N ASN A 18 10.27 14.12 -6.19
CA ASN A 18 11.73 14.06 -6.36
C ASN A 18 12.36 12.73 -5.90
N HIS A 19 11.81 11.60 -6.36
CA HIS A 19 12.21 10.23 -5.98
C HIS A 19 11.99 9.85 -4.50
N GLN A 20 11.38 10.71 -3.70
CA GLN A 20 10.96 10.42 -2.34
C GLN A 20 9.49 10.00 -2.32
N ILE A 21 9.15 9.12 -1.38
CA ILE A 21 7.79 8.65 -1.13
C ILE A 21 7.30 9.37 0.13
N HIS A 22 6.40 10.33 -0.04
CA HIS A 22 5.79 11.02 1.08
C HIS A 22 4.49 10.32 1.44
N ILE A 23 4.46 9.59 2.56
CA ILE A 23 3.26 8.99 3.12
C ILE A 23 2.57 10.07 3.94
N ILE A 24 1.45 10.57 3.41
CA ILE A 24 0.78 11.78 3.90
C ILE A 24 -0.42 11.49 4.79
N ASP A 25 -1.01 10.30 4.67
CA ASP A 25 -2.19 9.92 5.47
C ASP A 25 -2.34 8.40 5.49
N CYS A 26 -3.01 7.90 6.51
CA CYS A 26 -3.31 6.48 6.69
C CYS A 26 -4.71 6.31 7.24
N TYR A 27 -5.39 5.25 6.80
CA TYR A 27 -6.69 4.86 7.30
C TYR A 27 -6.72 3.37 7.61
N GLU A 28 -7.38 2.99 8.68
CA GLU A 28 -7.57 1.59 9.05
C GLU A 28 -8.94 1.40 9.69
N ASN A 29 -9.64 0.39 9.25
CA ASN A 29 -10.90 -0.05 9.85
C ASN A 29 -11.11 -1.55 9.60
N SER A 30 -12.01 -2.17 10.35
CA SER A 30 -12.39 -3.58 10.23
C SER A 30 -13.90 -3.75 10.18
N ASN A 31 -14.36 -4.92 9.76
CA ASN A 31 -15.77 -5.29 9.68
C ASN A 31 -16.62 -4.40 8.75
N GLU A 32 -15.99 -3.78 7.77
CA GLU A 32 -16.65 -2.98 6.75
C GLU A 32 -16.50 -3.62 5.37
N ALA A 33 -17.51 -3.43 4.54
CA ALA A 33 -17.49 -3.90 3.16
C ALA A 33 -16.76 -2.89 2.25
N LEU A 34 -16.33 -3.37 1.06
CA LEU A 34 -15.60 -2.56 0.09
C LEU A 34 -16.22 -1.18 -0.23
N PRO A 35 -17.56 -1.04 -0.34
CA PRO A 35 -18.17 0.29 -0.57
C PRO A 35 -17.79 1.34 0.48
N HIS A 36 -17.66 0.97 1.75
CA HIS A 36 -17.21 1.87 2.82
C HIS A 36 -15.83 2.44 2.49
N TYR A 37 -14.86 1.59 2.14
CA TYR A 37 -13.49 2.04 1.82
C TYR A 37 -13.43 2.88 0.54
N VAL A 38 -14.28 2.57 -0.45
CA VAL A 38 -14.43 3.42 -1.64
C VAL A 38 -14.97 4.79 -1.27
N GLN A 39 -15.90 4.86 -0.32
CA GLN A 39 -16.43 6.14 0.17
C GLN A 39 -15.35 6.95 0.88
N ILE A 40 -14.53 6.32 1.76
CA ILE A 40 -13.37 6.97 2.41
C ILE A 40 -12.42 7.56 1.36
N LEU A 41 -12.09 6.80 0.29
CA LEU A 41 -11.23 7.30 -0.78
C LEU A 41 -11.83 8.54 -1.46
N LYS A 42 -13.15 8.61 -1.66
CA LYS A 42 -13.83 9.75 -2.31
C LYS A 42 -13.96 10.97 -1.40
N GLU A 43 -14.07 10.77 -0.09
CA GLU A 43 -14.22 11.85 0.90
C GLU A 43 -12.89 12.56 1.20
N LYS A 44 -11.76 11.89 0.98
CA LYS A 44 -10.45 12.54 1.16
C LYS A 44 -10.23 13.63 0.11
N PRO A 45 -9.64 14.76 0.48
CA PRO A 45 -9.42 15.90 -0.41
C PRO A 45 -8.22 15.69 -1.35
N TYR A 46 -8.06 14.48 -1.88
CA TYR A 46 -6.92 14.11 -2.70
C TYR A 46 -7.32 13.83 -4.14
N VAL A 47 -6.47 14.22 -5.09
CA VAL A 47 -6.59 13.79 -6.49
C VAL A 47 -5.66 12.60 -6.69
N TYR A 48 -6.24 11.48 -7.10
CA TYR A 48 -5.53 10.22 -7.24
C TYR A 48 -5.08 9.96 -8.68
N ASP A 49 -3.79 9.64 -8.88
CA ASP A 49 -3.28 9.11 -10.15
C ASP A 49 -3.55 7.59 -10.24
N LYS A 50 -3.34 6.85 -9.16
CA LYS A 50 -3.46 5.39 -9.13
C LYS A 50 -3.88 4.87 -7.77
N HIS A 51 -4.61 3.75 -7.79
CA HIS A 51 -4.91 2.95 -6.61
C HIS A 51 -4.25 1.58 -6.76
N TYR A 52 -3.48 1.16 -5.75
CA TYR A 52 -2.84 -0.15 -5.72
C TYR A 52 -3.56 -1.07 -4.74
N ALA A 53 -3.75 -2.32 -5.13
CA ALA A 53 -4.31 -3.37 -4.28
C ALA A 53 -3.51 -4.66 -4.46
N PRO A 54 -3.50 -5.56 -3.45
CA PRO A 54 -2.93 -6.88 -3.58
C PRO A 54 -3.75 -7.75 -4.54
N HIS A 55 -3.19 -8.89 -4.94
CA HIS A 55 -3.79 -9.78 -5.92
C HIS A 55 -5.12 -10.41 -5.49
N ASP A 56 -5.39 -10.47 -4.18
CA ASP A 56 -6.63 -11.01 -3.61
C ASP A 56 -7.87 -10.11 -3.86
N ILE A 57 -7.66 -8.89 -4.37
CA ILE A 57 -8.78 -8.06 -4.86
C ILE A 57 -9.53 -8.74 -6.02
N ASP A 58 -8.91 -9.69 -6.72
CA ASP A 58 -9.55 -10.51 -7.76
C ASP A 58 -10.33 -11.72 -7.22
N GLN A 59 -10.37 -11.91 -5.89
CA GLN A 59 -11.23 -12.93 -5.29
C GLN A 59 -12.70 -12.60 -5.52
N THR A 60 -13.44 -13.61 -5.97
CA THR A 60 -14.89 -13.53 -6.17
C THR A 60 -15.59 -13.60 -4.83
N GLU A 61 -16.47 -12.65 -4.56
CA GLU A 61 -17.31 -12.68 -3.38
C GLU A 61 -18.49 -13.65 -3.62
N PHE A 62 -18.68 -14.58 -2.69
CA PHE A 62 -19.69 -15.61 -2.82
C PHE A 62 -21.12 -15.04 -2.91
N SER A 63 -21.38 -13.93 -2.24
CA SER A 63 -22.71 -13.29 -2.20
C SER A 63 -23.10 -12.60 -3.52
N SER A 64 -22.14 -12.03 -4.23
CA SER A 64 -22.39 -11.22 -5.43
C SER A 64 -21.98 -11.90 -6.74
N GLY A 65 -21.16 -12.95 -6.68
CA GLY A 65 -20.56 -13.60 -7.83
C GLY A 65 -19.56 -12.70 -8.58
N LYS A 66 -19.24 -11.51 -8.05
CA LYS A 66 -18.31 -10.54 -8.64
C LYS A 66 -17.01 -10.50 -7.85
N THR A 67 -15.92 -10.14 -8.52
CA THR A 67 -14.66 -9.84 -7.84
C THR A 67 -14.76 -8.51 -7.10
N ARG A 68 -13.99 -8.36 -6.03
CA ARG A 68 -13.88 -7.05 -5.33
C ARG A 68 -13.41 -5.94 -6.27
N ARG A 69 -12.54 -6.27 -7.24
CA ARG A 69 -12.08 -5.32 -8.27
C ARG A 69 -13.22 -4.85 -9.17
N GLU A 70 -14.11 -5.74 -9.59
CA GLU A 70 -15.30 -5.39 -10.39
C GLU A 70 -16.26 -4.51 -9.61
N VAL A 71 -16.48 -4.82 -8.34
CA VAL A 71 -17.30 -3.99 -7.45
C VAL A 71 -16.70 -2.60 -7.27
N ALA A 72 -15.38 -2.50 -7.01
CA ALA A 72 -14.69 -1.21 -6.92
C ALA A 72 -14.79 -0.40 -8.21
N TYR A 73 -14.64 -1.06 -9.37
CA TYR A 73 -14.77 -0.41 -10.66
C TYR A 73 -16.17 0.16 -10.89
N GLN A 74 -17.23 -0.59 -10.54
CA GLN A 74 -18.62 -0.11 -10.59
C GLN A 74 -18.86 1.10 -9.69
N LEU A 75 -18.12 1.17 -8.57
CA LEU A 75 -18.13 2.31 -7.64
C LEU A 75 -17.20 3.46 -8.08
N GLY A 76 -16.56 3.36 -9.24
CA GLY A 76 -15.73 4.42 -9.84
C GLY A 76 -14.25 4.38 -9.43
N ILE A 77 -13.76 3.31 -8.80
CA ILE A 77 -12.35 3.14 -8.42
C ILE A 77 -11.70 2.04 -9.25
N LYS A 78 -10.62 2.40 -9.98
CA LYS A 78 -9.83 1.45 -10.76
C LYS A 78 -8.55 1.08 -10.03
N PHE A 79 -8.48 -0.15 -9.51
CA PHE A 79 -7.27 -0.67 -8.88
C PHE A 79 -6.27 -1.23 -9.89
N ARG A 80 -4.99 -0.98 -9.62
CA ARG A 80 -3.85 -1.71 -10.20
C ARG A 80 -3.44 -2.79 -9.21
N ILE A 81 -3.25 -4.01 -9.72
CA ILE A 81 -2.82 -5.13 -8.90
C ILE A 81 -1.31 -5.05 -8.76
N ALA A 82 -0.83 -5.03 -7.52
CA ALA A 82 0.58 -5.16 -7.21
C ALA A 82 1.08 -6.58 -7.57
N PRO A 83 2.30 -6.73 -8.08
CA PRO A 83 2.86 -8.04 -8.38
C PRO A 83 2.82 -8.97 -7.17
N ARG A 84 2.42 -10.23 -7.39
CA ARG A 84 2.45 -11.25 -6.35
C ARG A 84 3.88 -11.75 -6.19
N LEU A 85 4.52 -11.36 -5.10
CA LEU A 85 5.85 -11.81 -4.71
C LEU A 85 5.78 -12.77 -3.51
N GLN A 86 6.84 -13.52 -3.30
CA GLN A 86 7.03 -14.23 -2.04
C GLN A 86 7.13 -13.23 -0.88
N LEU A 87 6.72 -13.64 0.32
CA LEU A 87 6.68 -12.75 1.49
C LEU A 87 8.03 -12.05 1.75
N GLU A 88 9.13 -12.80 1.64
CA GLU A 88 10.48 -12.27 1.85
C GLU A 88 10.86 -11.20 0.83
N ASP A 89 10.54 -11.45 -0.45
CA ASP A 89 10.81 -10.49 -1.54
C ASP A 89 9.99 -9.21 -1.35
N GLY A 90 8.74 -9.36 -0.91
CA GLY A 90 7.90 -8.23 -0.58
C GLY A 90 8.43 -7.41 0.61
N ILE A 91 8.91 -8.07 1.67
CA ILE A 91 9.56 -7.41 2.81
C ILE A 91 10.85 -6.72 2.36
N HIS A 92 11.63 -7.37 1.48
CA HIS A 92 12.83 -6.77 0.91
C HIS A 92 12.50 -5.50 0.11
N ALA A 93 11.47 -5.54 -0.73
CA ALA A 93 11.01 -4.37 -1.47
C ALA A 93 10.66 -3.19 -0.53
N VAL A 94 9.99 -3.46 0.60
CA VAL A 94 9.73 -2.42 1.62
C VAL A 94 11.03 -1.86 2.17
N LYS A 95 12.00 -2.70 2.54
CA LYS A 95 13.30 -2.24 3.05
C LYS A 95 14.06 -1.36 2.04
N MET A 96 13.90 -1.63 0.76
CA MET A 96 14.54 -0.82 -0.30
C MET A 96 13.91 0.56 -0.46
N ILE A 97 12.61 0.70 -0.24
CA ILE A 97 11.94 2.01 -0.37
C ILE A 97 11.97 2.83 0.93
N LEU A 98 12.03 2.20 2.11
CA LEU A 98 11.96 2.88 3.42
C LEU A 98 12.95 4.04 3.58
N PRO A 99 14.22 3.96 3.14
CA PRO A 99 15.16 5.10 3.25
C PRO A 99 14.72 6.34 2.47
N ARG A 100 13.82 6.19 1.50
CA ARG A 100 13.27 7.28 0.68
C ARG A 100 11.87 7.71 1.15
N CYS A 101 11.33 7.05 2.19
CA CYS A 101 10.03 7.38 2.73
C CYS A 101 10.13 8.54 3.74
N LYS A 102 9.23 9.51 3.59
CA LYS A 102 8.90 10.50 4.62
C LYS A 102 7.48 10.22 5.08
N ILE A 103 7.29 10.03 6.36
CA ILE A 103 6.00 9.65 6.92
C ILE A 103 5.51 10.79 7.81
N ASP A 104 4.32 11.29 7.53
CA ASP A 104 3.63 12.26 8.38
C ASP A 104 3.31 11.62 9.73
N SER A 105 3.88 12.14 10.81
CA SER A 105 3.72 11.56 12.15
C SER A 105 2.33 11.75 12.72
N ASP A 106 1.64 12.82 12.33
CA ASP A 106 0.35 13.19 12.90
C ASP A 106 -0.77 12.36 12.27
N HIS A 107 -0.75 12.21 10.95
CA HIS A 107 -1.76 11.46 10.21
C HIS A 107 -1.46 9.96 10.08
N CYS A 108 -0.19 9.54 10.30
CA CYS A 108 0.24 8.14 10.12
C CYS A 108 0.81 7.52 11.41
N SER A 109 0.39 7.99 12.58
CA SER A 109 0.87 7.47 13.88
C SER A 109 0.69 5.96 14.02
N LYS A 110 -0.45 5.40 13.59
CA LYS A 110 -0.71 3.96 13.61
C LYS A 110 0.25 3.17 12.70
N LEU A 111 0.57 3.68 11.50
CA LEU A 111 1.57 3.07 10.62
C LEU A 111 2.95 3.06 11.29
N LEU A 112 3.35 4.16 11.93
CA LEU A 112 4.64 4.24 12.64
C LEU A 112 4.72 3.25 13.80
N ILE A 113 3.63 3.07 14.54
CA ILE A 113 3.54 2.06 15.60
C ILE A 113 3.65 0.66 14.99
N ALA A 114 2.91 0.38 13.92
CA ALA A 114 2.95 -0.91 13.24
C ALA A 114 4.37 -1.25 12.75
N LEU A 115 5.06 -0.32 12.09
CA LEU A 115 6.44 -0.51 11.62
C LEU A 115 7.43 -0.82 12.75
N ARG A 116 7.24 -0.26 13.95
CA ARG A 116 8.09 -0.52 15.12
C ARG A 116 7.82 -1.88 15.75
N HIS A 117 6.61 -2.42 15.61
CA HIS A 117 6.19 -3.68 16.23
C HIS A 117 6.26 -4.87 15.28
N TYR A 118 6.34 -4.66 13.97
CA TYR A 118 6.39 -5.74 12.99
C TYR A 118 7.66 -6.58 13.15
N HIS A 119 7.49 -7.83 13.57
CA HIS A 119 8.60 -8.69 13.96
C HIS A 119 8.34 -10.17 13.65
N ARG A 120 9.39 -10.95 13.70
CA ARG A 120 9.35 -12.42 13.67
C ARG A 120 9.47 -12.95 15.09
N LYS A 121 8.67 -13.97 15.42
CA LYS A 121 8.77 -14.64 16.72
C LYS A 121 10.06 -15.46 16.77
N PHE A 122 10.84 -15.27 17.85
CA PHE A 122 11.99 -16.11 18.13
C PHE A 122 11.54 -17.45 18.73
N ASN A 123 12.09 -18.57 18.23
CA ASN A 123 11.90 -19.90 18.78
C ASN A 123 13.08 -20.20 19.71
N GLU A 124 12.86 -20.14 21.01
CA GLU A 124 13.91 -20.35 22.00
C GLU A 124 14.48 -21.78 21.98
N LYS A 125 13.66 -22.78 21.65
CA LYS A 125 14.12 -24.20 21.60
C LYS A 125 15.08 -24.44 20.44
N GLU A 126 14.77 -23.89 19.29
CA GLU A 126 15.57 -24.05 18.06
C GLU A 126 16.57 -22.92 17.86
N ARG A 127 16.53 -21.87 18.70
CA ARG A 127 17.37 -20.67 18.61
C ARG A 127 17.34 -19.98 17.25
N VAL A 128 16.18 -19.98 16.59
CA VAL A 128 15.98 -19.36 15.27
C VAL A 128 14.71 -18.51 15.27
N TYR A 129 14.67 -17.51 14.40
CA TYR A 129 13.44 -16.79 14.14
C TYR A 129 12.52 -17.58 13.21
N LYS A 130 11.21 -17.55 13.48
CA LYS A 130 10.22 -18.09 12.54
C LYS A 130 10.35 -17.39 11.18
N ILE A 131 10.10 -18.12 10.11
CA ILE A 131 10.18 -17.57 8.74
C ILE A 131 9.13 -16.47 8.55
N LYS A 132 7.89 -16.71 8.99
CA LYS A 132 6.80 -15.73 8.86
C LYS A 132 6.80 -14.75 10.04
N PRO A 133 6.57 -13.44 9.79
CA PRO A 133 6.27 -12.48 10.84
C PRO A 133 5.04 -12.90 11.67
N VAL A 134 4.93 -12.33 12.85
CA VAL A 134 3.72 -12.47 13.67
C VAL A 134 2.58 -11.77 12.96
N HIS A 135 1.43 -12.45 12.87
CA HIS A 135 0.21 -11.84 12.36
C HIS A 135 -0.56 -11.24 13.54
N ASP A 136 -0.45 -9.94 13.67
CA ASP A 136 -1.09 -9.11 14.69
C ASP A 136 -1.47 -7.74 14.09
N PHE A 137 -1.86 -6.79 14.93
CA PHE A 137 -2.23 -5.44 14.50
C PHE A 137 -1.17 -4.75 13.62
N SER A 138 0.11 -5.12 13.76
CA SER A 138 1.19 -4.51 13.00
C SER A 138 1.26 -5.01 11.55
N SER A 139 0.69 -6.17 11.26
CA SER A 139 0.77 -6.79 9.94
C SER A 139 -0.03 -6.02 8.88
N HIS A 140 -1.19 -5.46 9.21
CA HIS A 140 -2.10 -4.84 8.24
C HIS A 140 -1.48 -3.65 7.51
N PHE A 141 -0.93 -2.68 8.25
CA PHE A 141 -0.22 -1.56 7.62
C PHE A 141 1.07 -1.98 6.92
N CYS A 142 1.79 -2.98 7.46
CA CYS A 142 2.99 -3.50 6.81
C CYS A 142 2.67 -4.21 5.50
N ASP A 143 1.52 -4.88 5.40
CA ASP A 143 1.05 -5.51 4.18
C ASP A 143 0.58 -4.48 3.15
N ALA A 144 -0.12 -3.42 3.59
CA ALA A 144 -0.44 -2.28 2.73
C ALA A 144 0.82 -1.57 2.21
N LEU A 145 1.85 -1.40 3.04
CA LEU A 145 3.15 -0.83 2.62
C LEU A 145 3.89 -1.77 1.66
N ARG A 146 3.78 -3.09 1.86
CA ARG A 146 4.33 -4.08 0.94
C ARG A 146 3.63 -4.02 -0.43
N CYS A 147 2.31 -3.87 -0.44
CA CYS A 147 1.54 -3.65 -1.66
C CYS A 147 1.99 -2.37 -2.39
N LEU A 148 2.24 -1.29 -1.65
CA LEU A 148 2.82 -0.07 -2.21
C LEU A 148 4.20 -0.34 -2.83
N ALA A 149 5.13 -0.93 -2.06
CA ALA A 149 6.51 -1.16 -2.48
C ALA A 149 6.61 -2.01 -3.75
N THR A 150 5.79 -3.06 -3.83
CA THR A 150 5.76 -3.96 -5.00
C THR A 150 4.98 -3.39 -6.18
N GLY A 151 4.02 -2.50 -5.93
CA GLY A 151 3.22 -1.84 -6.97
C GLY A 151 3.92 -0.66 -7.66
N LEU A 152 4.94 -0.07 -7.01
CA LEU A 152 5.71 1.02 -7.58
C LEU A 152 6.60 0.53 -8.72
N ASP A 153 6.34 1.03 -9.93
CA ASP A 153 7.19 0.79 -11.10
C ASP A 153 8.26 1.89 -11.17
N GLU A 154 9.41 1.65 -10.55
CA GLU A 154 10.51 2.63 -10.46
C GLU A 154 11.03 3.08 -11.82
N ASN A 155 11.05 2.20 -12.82
CA ASN A 155 11.51 2.55 -14.16
C ASN A 155 10.60 3.58 -14.84
N LYS A 156 9.27 3.53 -14.59
CA LYS A 156 8.33 4.51 -15.11
C LYS A 156 8.40 5.85 -14.37
N ILE A 157 8.76 5.83 -13.09
CA ILE A 157 8.91 7.04 -12.28
C ILE A 157 10.09 7.86 -12.78
N THR A 158 11.22 7.21 -13.03
CA THR A 158 12.45 7.86 -13.54
C THR A 158 12.22 8.48 -14.92
N ASN A 159 11.59 7.75 -15.85
CA ASN A 159 11.33 8.24 -17.20
C ASN A 159 10.32 9.41 -17.24
N LYS A 160 9.28 9.39 -16.40
CA LYS A 160 8.29 10.48 -16.34
C LYS A 160 8.90 11.79 -15.80
N ASN A 161 9.85 11.69 -14.87
CA ASN A 161 10.55 12.86 -14.34
C ASN A 161 11.58 13.42 -15.33
N LEU A 162 12.27 12.58 -16.09
CA LEU A 162 13.17 13.00 -17.17
C LEU A 162 12.40 13.72 -18.28
N GLN A 163 11.22 13.25 -18.66
CA GLN A 163 10.36 13.93 -19.63
C GLN A 163 9.88 15.29 -19.13
N ARG A 164 9.42 15.42 -17.88
CA ARG A 164 8.99 16.69 -17.28
C ARG A 164 10.13 17.70 -17.17
N VAL A 165 11.35 17.25 -16.84
CA VAL A 165 12.53 18.11 -16.81
C VAL A 165 12.91 18.57 -18.22
N ALA A 166 12.82 17.70 -19.22
CA ALA A 166 13.06 18.06 -20.62
C ALA A 166 12.03 19.07 -21.12
N GLU A 167 10.73 18.86 -20.86
CA GLU A 167 9.65 19.78 -21.25
C GLU A 167 9.77 21.15 -20.55
N SER A 168 10.19 21.16 -19.27
CA SER A 168 10.45 22.41 -18.53
C SER A 168 11.67 23.19 -19.07
N SER A 169 12.65 22.50 -19.64
CA SER A 169 13.86 23.12 -20.17
C SER A 169 13.64 23.81 -21.53
N TYR A 170 12.54 23.55 -22.23
CA TYR A 170 12.19 24.14 -23.52
C TYR A 170 11.29 25.39 -23.43
N GLN A 171 10.97 25.87 -22.24
CA GLN A 171 10.13 27.07 -22.03
C GLN A 171 10.92 28.34 -21.64
N ILE A 172 12.24 28.36 -21.88
CA ILE A 172 13.05 29.57 -21.70
C ILE A 172 13.64 29.97 -23.08
N ILE A 173 12.84 30.66 -23.85
CA ILE A 173 13.29 31.66 -24.85
C ILE A 173 12.29 32.82 -24.81
#